data_07bd6aa04ceb5b4ba860e6559dadc129
#
_entry.id   07bd6aa04ceb5b4ba860e6559dadc129
#
_cell.length_a   1.000
_cell.length_b   1.000
_cell.length_c   1.000
_cell.angle_alpha   90.00
_cell.angle_beta   90.00
_cell.angle_gamma   90.00
#
_symmetry.space_group_name_H-M   'P 1'
#
loop_
_entity.id
_entity.type
_entity.pdbx_description
1 polymer ?
#
loop_
_entity_poly.entity_id
_entity_poly.type
_entity_poly.pdbx_seq_one_letter_code
_entity_poly.pdbx_strand_id
1 'polypeptide(L)'
;MLPWLVAWRNLQCTIRSVSEEMLEADPKRKQAQVEDRNWMAVGIAFGAVAVVVLVLLFTVGRRHAMTEMDSAYIAQVRLSDFAMSESGNLAGGKVTYLDGKVTNAGGKTVVGIRVRVLFRNAAGQVSENSTMPLNLIRMREPYIDTVPVAESPMKPGETREFRLILDQVTPDWDGQYPQVTVDGVSTR
;
A
#
# COMPACT_ATOMS: atom_id res chain seq x y z
N MET A 1 57.04 13.84 -71.51
CA MET A 1 56.81 14.87 -70.48
C MET A 1 55.38 14.62 -69.99
N LEU A 2 55.26 14.12 -68.75
CA LEU A 2 54.03 13.50 -68.19
C LEU A 2 53.08 14.55 -67.59
N PRO A 3 51.85 14.74 -68.05
CA PRO A 3 50.91 15.74 -67.59
C PRO A 3 50.24 15.34 -66.20
N TRP A 4 50.60 14.23 -65.64
CA TRP A 4 50.00 13.70 -64.43
C TRP A 4 50.49 14.35 -63.14
N LEU A 5 51.65 14.94 -63.11
CA LEU A 5 52.25 15.52 -61.92
C LEU A 5 51.65 16.85 -61.49
N VAL A 6 51.01 17.57 -62.41
CA VAL A 6 50.39 18.88 -62.13
C VAL A 6 49.02 18.71 -61.51
N ALA A 7 48.26 17.63 -61.87
CA ALA A 7 46.94 17.36 -61.32
C ALA A 7 47.00 16.91 -59.83
N TRP A 8 48.06 16.19 -59.49
CA TRP A 8 48.21 15.71 -58.07
C TRP A 8 48.59 16.87 -57.13
N ARG A 9 49.28 17.87 -57.54
CA ARG A 9 49.67 19.00 -56.72
C ARG A 9 48.53 19.94 -56.41
N ASN A 10 47.54 20.05 -57.28
CA ASN A 10 46.35 20.86 -57.06
C ASN A 10 45.30 20.10 -56.16
N LEU A 11 45.22 18.77 -56.23
CA LEU A 11 44.34 18.03 -55.40
C LEU A 11 44.80 18.02 -53.92
N GLN A 12 46.12 18.01 -53.69
CA GLN A 12 46.64 18.06 -52.28
C GLN A 12 46.46 19.44 -51.66
N CYS A 13 46.47 20.51 -52.43
CA CYS A 13 46.22 21.84 -51.89
C CYS A 13 44.77 22.06 -51.53
N THR A 14 43.80 21.48 -52.28
CA THR A 14 42.38 21.59 -52.01
C THR A 14 41.94 20.76 -50.81
N ILE A 15 42.54 19.57 -50.62
CA ILE A 15 42.24 18.72 -49.45
C ILE A 15 42.80 19.32 -48.16
N ARG A 16 43.96 20.00 -48.23
CA ARG A 16 44.57 20.62 -47.05
C ARG A 16 43.81 21.86 -46.56
N SER A 17 43.21 22.64 -47.46
CA SER A 17 42.40 23.80 -47.08
C SER A 17 41.06 23.43 -46.47
N VAL A 18 40.45 22.30 -46.91
CA VAL A 18 39.18 21.81 -46.35
C VAL A 18 39.37 21.16 -44.98
N SER A 19 40.55 20.58 -44.73
CA SER A 19 40.82 19.96 -43.40
C SER A 19 41.20 21.00 -42.34
N GLU A 20 41.75 22.15 -42.70
CA GLU A 20 42.04 23.23 -41.74
C GLU A 20 40.81 24.04 -41.39
N GLU A 21 39.86 24.22 -42.31
CA GLU A 21 38.61 24.93 -42.02
C GLU A 21 37.63 24.13 -41.17
N MET A 22 37.75 22.77 -41.14
CA MET A 22 36.95 21.91 -40.29
C MET A 22 37.51 21.75 -38.87
N LEU A 23 38.75 22.20 -38.60
CA LEU A 23 39.38 22.09 -37.29
C LEU A 23 39.21 23.34 -36.41
N GLU A 24 38.64 24.42 -36.95
CA GLU A 24 38.45 25.67 -36.21
C GLU A 24 37.01 25.92 -35.77
N ALA A 25 36.21 24.86 -35.69
CA ALA A 25 34.93 24.88 -34.99
C ALA A 25 35.19 24.82 -33.48
N ASP A 26 35.17 25.98 -32.86
CA ASP A 26 35.44 26.23 -31.45
C ASP A 26 34.68 25.18 -30.54
N PRO A 27 35.39 24.26 -29.89
CA PRO A 27 34.76 23.22 -29.05
C PRO A 27 34.05 23.82 -27.85
N LYS A 28 34.41 25.03 -27.42
CA LYS A 28 33.80 25.72 -26.29
C LYS A 28 32.35 26.14 -26.57
N ARG A 29 32.02 26.46 -27.84
CA ARG A 29 30.67 26.89 -28.20
C ARG A 29 29.65 25.72 -28.18
N LYS A 30 30.10 24.50 -28.51
CA LYS A 30 29.24 23.31 -28.45
C LYS A 30 29.06 22.78 -27.00
N GLN A 31 30.05 22.95 -26.14
CA GLN A 31 29.98 22.54 -24.76
C GLN A 31 29.04 23.44 -23.94
N ALA A 32 29.08 24.76 -24.13
CA ALA A 32 28.20 25.69 -23.45
C ALA A 32 26.71 25.48 -23.80
N GLN A 33 26.40 25.11 -25.04
CA GLN A 33 25.02 24.91 -25.51
C GLN A 33 24.43 23.53 -25.05
N VAL A 34 25.30 22.55 -24.78
CA VAL A 34 24.89 21.23 -24.23
C VAL A 34 24.66 21.33 -22.72
N GLU A 35 25.45 22.15 -22.03
CA GLU A 35 25.36 22.30 -20.57
C GLU A 35 24.08 23.03 -20.15
N ASP A 36 23.68 24.12 -20.82
CA ASP A 36 22.43 24.83 -20.52
C ASP A 36 21.19 24.01 -20.83
N ARG A 37 21.23 23.18 -21.88
CA ARG A 37 20.09 22.31 -22.24
C ARG A 37 19.90 21.15 -21.26
N ASN A 38 20.97 20.64 -20.68
CA ASN A 38 20.90 19.59 -19.69
C ASN A 38 20.35 20.08 -18.33
N TRP A 39 20.64 21.33 -17.97
CA TRP A 39 20.11 21.95 -16.75
C TRP A 39 18.60 22.15 -16.81
N MET A 40 18.04 22.55 -17.95
CA MET A 40 16.59 22.61 -18.12
C MET A 40 15.95 21.22 -18.03
N ALA A 41 16.54 20.21 -18.65
CA ALA A 41 16.06 18.84 -18.58
C ALA A 41 16.10 18.27 -17.15
N VAL A 42 17.15 18.57 -16.40
CA VAL A 42 17.30 18.22 -14.98
C VAL A 42 16.25 18.94 -14.13
N GLY A 43 16.01 20.24 -14.38
CA GLY A 43 14.98 21.01 -13.68
C GLY A 43 13.57 20.46 -13.90
N ILE A 44 13.23 20.07 -15.13
CA ILE A 44 11.94 19.46 -15.48
C ILE A 44 11.80 18.07 -14.81
N ALA A 45 12.87 17.26 -14.81
CA ALA A 45 12.86 15.95 -14.17
C ALA A 45 12.67 16.07 -12.65
N PHE A 46 13.35 16.99 -11.98
CA PHE A 46 13.16 17.27 -10.56
C PHE A 46 11.75 17.79 -10.25
N GLY A 47 11.20 18.67 -11.08
CA GLY A 47 9.83 19.16 -10.96
C GLY A 47 8.80 18.03 -11.06
N ALA A 48 8.95 17.13 -12.03
CA ALA A 48 8.07 15.98 -12.22
C ALA A 48 8.12 15.02 -11.02
N VAL A 49 9.31 14.72 -10.50
CA VAL A 49 9.48 13.89 -9.31
C VAL A 49 8.86 14.55 -8.09
N ALA A 50 9.05 15.85 -7.89
CA ALA A 50 8.44 16.57 -6.77
C ALA A 50 6.91 16.54 -6.84
N VAL A 51 6.31 16.69 -8.02
CA VAL A 51 4.85 16.58 -8.21
C VAL A 51 4.36 15.17 -7.90
N VAL A 52 5.06 14.13 -8.37
CA VAL A 52 4.69 12.73 -8.08
C VAL A 52 4.78 12.45 -6.58
N VAL A 53 5.84 12.90 -5.91
CA VAL A 53 6.00 12.75 -4.45
C VAL A 53 4.89 13.51 -3.71
N LEU A 54 4.56 14.73 -4.13
CA LEU A 54 3.47 15.52 -3.54
C LEU A 54 2.10 14.81 -3.71
N VAL A 55 1.82 14.28 -4.90
CA VAL A 55 0.60 13.51 -5.16
C VAL A 55 0.57 12.24 -4.32
N LEU A 56 1.70 11.51 -4.21
CA LEU A 56 1.79 10.33 -3.35
C LEU A 56 1.60 10.69 -1.87
N LEU A 57 2.23 11.73 -1.37
CA LEU A 57 2.05 12.20 0.01
C LEU A 57 0.59 12.63 0.26
N PHE A 58 -0.06 13.27 -0.71
CA PHE A 58 -1.44 13.71 -0.57
C PHE A 58 -2.44 12.55 -0.65
N THR A 59 -2.18 11.54 -1.49
CA THR A 59 -3.03 10.35 -1.61
C THR A 59 -2.81 9.37 -0.45
N VAL A 60 -1.56 9.18 -0.01
CA VAL A 60 -1.23 8.36 1.15
C VAL A 60 -1.68 9.04 2.44
N GLY A 61 -1.48 10.35 2.58
CA GLY A 61 -1.95 11.13 3.74
C GLY A 61 -3.48 11.12 3.89
N ARG A 62 -4.23 11.11 2.79
CA ARG A 62 -5.70 10.97 2.83
C ARG A 62 -6.16 9.58 3.25
N ARG A 63 -5.37 8.54 3.02
CA ARG A 63 -5.68 7.18 3.49
C ARG A 63 -5.34 6.95 4.97
N HIS A 64 -4.52 7.83 5.55
CA HIS A 64 -4.14 7.80 6.96
C HIS A 64 -4.77 8.96 7.76
N ALA A 65 -5.87 9.55 7.31
CA ALA A 65 -6.80 10.11 8.28
C ALA A 65 -7.33 8.90 9.07
N MET A 66 -6.48 8.38 9.96
CA MET A 66 -6.90 7.51 11.05
C MET A 66 -7.97 8.33 11.77
N THR A 67 -9.22 7.99 11.53
CA THR A 67 -10.32 8.50 12.34
C THR A 67 -9.88 8.27 13.77
N GLU A 68 -9.78 9.34 14.53
CA GLU A 68 -9.31 9.32 15.91
C GLU A 68 -10.07 8.22 16.64
N MET A 69 -9.35 7.23 17.20
CA MET A 69 -9.98 6.14 17.90
C MET A 69 -10.65 6.69 19.14
N ASP A 70 -11.95 6.67 19.16
CA ASP A 70 -12.75 7.06 20.29
C ASP A 70 -12.75 5.95 21.36
N SER A 71 -11.75 5.97 22.24
CA SER A 71 -11.60 4.97 23.31
C SER A 71 -12.81 4.93 24.23
N ALA A 72 -13.49 6.05 24.41
CA ALA A 72 -14.71 6.14 25.20
C ALA A 72 -15.89 5.41 24.51
N TYR A 73 -15.85 5.28 23.19
CA TYR A 73 -16.93 4.62 22.43
C TYR A 73 -16.80 3.10 22.39
N ILE A 74 -15.67 2.53 22.79
CA ILE A 74 -15.43 1.07 22.81
C ILE A 74 -16.51 0.34 23.60
N ALA A 75 -16.93 0.88 24.75
CA ALA A 75 -17.98 0.28 25.59
C ALA A 75 -19.36 0.19 24.93
N GLN A 76 -19.58 0.94 23.84
CA GLN A 76 -20.84 0.95 23.09
C GLN A 76 -20.87 -0.10 21.96
N VAL A 77 -19.74 -0.74 21.66
CA VAL A 77 -19.64 -1.79 20.65
C VAL A 77 -19.60 -3.15 21.35
N ARG A 78 -20.58 -3.99 21.09
CA ARG A 78 -20.72 -5.30 21.72
C ARG A 78 -20.51 -6.40 20.69
N LEU A 79 -19.74 -7.42 21.07
CA LEU A 79 -19.53 -8.62 20.27
C LEU A 79 -20.29 -9.78 20.93
N SER A 80 -20.95 -10.62 20.12
CA SER A 80 -21.72 -11.79 20.59
C SER A 80 -21.75 -12.91 19.54
N ASP A 81 -22.36 -14.04 19.91
CA ASP A 81 -22.69 -15.15 19.01
C ASP A 81 -21.48 -15.70 18.24
N PHE A 82 -20.39 -15.93 18.94
CA PHE A 82 -19.17 -16.43 18.32
C PHE A 82 -19.33 -17.87 17.82
N ALA A 83 -18.89 -18.11 16.59
CA ALA A 83 -18.79 -19.42 15.98
C ALA A 83 -17.41 -19.56 15.32
N MET A 84 -16.74 -20.66 15.55
CA MET A 84 -15.41 -20.92 15.00
C MET A 84 -15.46 -22.07 14.00
N SER A 85 -14.73 -21.93 12.90
CA SER A 85 -14.57 -22.97 11.89
C SER A 85 -13.15 -22.95 11.33
N GLU A 86 -12.67 -24.11 10.85
CA GLU A 86 -11.37 -24.25 10.22
C GLU A 86 -11.51 -24.69 8.77
N SER A 87 -10.61 -24.24 7.91
CA SER A 87 -10.48 -24.73 6.55
C SER A 87 -9.01 -25.03 6.28
N GLY A 88 -8.74 -26.20 5.68
CA GLY A 88 -7.43 -26.55 5.17
C GLY A 88 -7.26 -26.08 3.73
N ASN A 89 -6.09 -25.62 3.35
CA ASN A 89 -5.72 -25.39 1.97
C ASN A 89 -4.93 -26.57 1.39
N LEU A 90 -4.87 -26.67 0.06
CA LEU A 90 -4.18 -27.77 -0.64
C LEU A 90 -2.65 -27.81 -0.37
N ALA A 91 -2.07 -26.73 0.13
CA ALA A 91 -0.67 -26.64 0.50
C ALA A 91 -0.40 -27.06 1.97
N GLY A 92 -1.40 -27.57 2.69
CA GLY A 92 -1.30 -28.04 4.08
C GLY A 92 -1.42 -26.93 5.12
N GLY A 93 -1.70 -25.67 4.71
CA GLY A 93 -2.00 -24.59 5.63
C GLY A 93 -3.41 -24.68 6.19
N LYS A 94 -3.60 -24.24 7.42
CA LYS A 94 -4.92 -24.11 8.07
C LYS A 94 -5.25 -22.64 8.22
N VAL A 95 -6.50 -22.29 7.96
CA VAL A 95 -7.08 -20.97 8.23
C VAL A 95 -8.21 -21.16 9.22
N THR A 96 -8.18 -20.41 10.30
CA THR A 96 -9.23 -20.38 11.30
C THR A 96 -10.12 -19.17 11.07
N TYR A 97 -11.42 -19.40 10.97
CA TYR A 97 -12.42 -18.35 10.86
C TYR A 97 -13.15 -18.21 12.18
N LEU A 98 -13.32 -16.97 12.62
CA LEU A 98 -14.15 -16.64 13.77
C LEU A 98 -15.28 -15.71 13.33
N ASP A 99 -16.47 -16.25 13.26
CA ASP A 99 -17.70 -15.51 12.96
C ASP A 99 -18.33 -15.00 14.25
N GLY A 100 -19.11 -13.94 14.16
CA GLY A 100 -19.86 -13.42 15.28
C GLY A 100 -20.79 -12.30 14.85
N LYS A 101 -21.45 -11.70 15.84
CA LYS A 101 -22.28 -10.51 15.66
C LYS A 101 -21.64 -9.33 16.39
N VAL A 102 -21.69 -8.16 15.74
CA VAL A 102 -21.29 -6.90 16.32
C VAL A 102 -22.50 -5.96 16.36
N THR A 103 -22.71 -5.33 17.50
CA THR A 103 -23.81 -4.39 17.73
C THR A 103 -23.24 -3.04 18.10
N ASN A 104 -23.67 -2.00 17.40
CA ASN A 104 -23.41 -0.61 17.76
C ASN A 104 -24.52 -0.12 18.70
N ALA A 105 -24.33 -0.22 20.01
CA ALA A 105 -25.31 0.22 21.01
C ALA A 105 -25.24 1.74 21.31
N GLY A 106 -24.31 2.47 20.68
CA GLY A 106 -24.15 3.91 20.90
C GLY A 106 -24.91 4.77 19.90
N GLY A 107 -24.78 6.09 20.05
CA GLY A 107 -25.50 7.09 19.24
C GLY A 107 -24.75 7.62 18.02
N LYS A 108 -23.49 7.21 17.77
CA LYS A 108 -22.69 7.65 16.61
C LYS A 108 -22.61 6.57 15.53
N THR A 109 -22.35 6.97 14.30
CA THR A 109 -22.07 6.01 13.22
C THR A 109 -20.64 5.48 13.35
N VAL A 110 -20.49 4.16 13.42
CA VAL A 110 -19.18 3.48 13.48
C VAL A 110 -18.67 3.27 12.06
N VAL A 111 -17.44 3.71 11.81
CA VAL A 111 -16.76 3.61 10.50
C VAL A 111 -15.50 2.71 10.55
N GLY A 112 -15.12 2.23 11.72
CA GLY A 112 -14.02 1.30 11.89
C GLY A 112 -14.05 0.65 13.25
N ILE A 113 -13.72 -0.64 13.29
CA ILE A 113 -13.59 -1.41 14.52
C ILE A 113 -12.30 -2.20 14.44
N ARG A 114 -11.51 -2.13 15.51
CA ARG A 114 -10.32 -2.96 15.70
C ARG A 114 -10.57 -3.89 16.85
N VAL A 115 -10.24 -5.16 16.67
CA VAL A 115 -10.37 -6.18 17.69
C VAL A 115 -9.03 -6.77 18.05
N ARG A 116 -8.88 -7.14 19.31
CA ARG A 116 -7.76 -7.90 19.83
C ARG A 116 -8.22 -9.33 20.09
N VAL A 117 -7.47 -10.28 19.56
CA VAL A 117 -7.73 -11.72 19.70
C VAL A 117 -6.58 -12.33 20.49
N LEU A 118 -6.89 -12.95 21.62
CA LEU A 118 -5.94 -13.61 22.51
C LEU A 118 -6.15 -15.12 22.48
N PHE A 119 -5.11 -15.84 22.08
CA PHE A 119 -5.07 -17.29 22.15
C PHE A 119 -4.33 -17.74 23.41
N ARG A 120 -4.76 -18.86 23.98
CA ARG A 120 -4.12 -19.43 25.16
C ARG A 120 -3.61 -20.84 24.86
N ASN A 121 -2.57 -21.23 25.57
CA ASN A 121 -2.07 -22.60 25.55
C ASN A 121 -2.75 -23.44 26.66
N ALA A 122 -2.48 -24.74 26.67
CA ALA A 122 -3.02 -25.67 27.67
C ALA A 122 -2.69 -25.32 29.14
N ALA A 123 -1.64 -24.48 29.35
CA ALA A 123 -1.30 -23.95 30.67
C ALA A 123 -2.06 -22.65 31.01
N GLY A 124 -2.95 -22.17 30.13
CA GLY A 124 -3.70 -20.92 30.28
C GLY A 124 -2.90 -19.64 30.01
N GLN A 125 -1.65 -19.77 29.56
CA GLN A 125 -0.81 -18.64 29.21
C GLN A 125 -1.20 -18.11 27.84
N VAL A 126 -1.00 -16.81 27.61
CA VAL A 126 -1.22 -16.20 26.30
C VAL A 126 -0.11 -16.70 25.36
N SER A 127 -0.51 -17.46 24.33
CA SER A 127 0.37 -17.96 23.29
C SER A 127 0.46 -17.02 22.11
N GLU A 128 -0.64 -16.27 21.82
CA GLU A 128 -0.66 -15.28 20.74
C GLU A 128 -1.59 -14.12 21.11
N ASN A 129 -1.18 -12.92 20.69
CA ASN A 129 -1.95 -11.69 20.84
C ASN A 129 -1.95 -10.96 19.49
N SER A 130 -3.04 -11.05 18.76
CA SER A 130 -3.20 -10.47 17.44
C SER A 130 -4.21 -9.34 17.46
N THR A 131 -3.90 -8.22 16.79
CA THR A 131 -4.82 -7.09 16.67
C THR A 131 -5.12 -6.88 15.18
N MET A 132 -6.41 -6.88 14.82
CA MET A 132 -6.83 -6.82 13.43
C MET A 132 -8.10 -5.99 13.24
N PRO A 133 -8.35 -5.46 12.02
CA PRO A 133 -9.62 -4.84 11.69
C PRO A 133 -10.73 -5.88 11.65
N LEU A 134 -11.92 -5.49 12.15
CA LEU A 134 -13.13 -6.28 12.03
C LEU A 134 -13.77 -6.04 10.68
N ASN A 135 -14.03 -7.13 9.93
CA ASN A 135 -14.71 -7.06 8.64
C ASN A 135 -16.12 -7.61 8.76
N LEU A 136 -17.09 -6.89 8.20
CA LEU A 136 -18.50 -7.28 8.21
C LEU A 136 -18.79 -8.26 7.08
N ILE A 137 -19.63 -9.25 7.33
CA ILE A 137 -20.14 -10.14 6.29
C ILE A 137 -21.18 -9.37 5.47
N ARG A 138 -20.91 -9.21 4.18
CA ARG A 138 -21.84 -8.59 3.22
C ARG A 138 -22.78 -9.63 2.62
N MET A 139 -22.25 -10.82 2.31
CA MET A 139 -22.97 -11.89 1.64
C MET A 139 -22.40 -13.24 2.07
N ARG A 140 -23.27 -14.27 2.20
CA ARG A 140 -22.85 -15.64 2.57
C ARG A 140 -22.83 -16.61 1.38
N GLU A 141 -23.62 -16.35 0.36
CA GLU A 141 -23.74 -17.22 -0.83
C GLU A 141 -23.42 -16.45 -2.11
N PRO A 142 -22.74 -17.06 -3.11
CA PRO A 142 -22.19 -18.42 -3.07
C PRO A 142 -20.91 -18.56 -2.26
N TYR A 143 -20.26 -17.43 -1.89
CA TYR A 143 -19.08 -17.37 -1.04
C TYR A 143 -19.29 -16.32 0.03
N ILE A 144 -18.65 -16.53 1.18
CA ILE A 144 -18.67 -15.51 2.23
C ILE A 144 -17.78 -14.35 1.80
N ASP A 145 -18.42 -13.21 1.54
CA ASP A 145 -17.79 -11.98 1.16
C ASP A 145 -17.80 -11.01 2.36
N THR A 146 -16.65 -10.40 2.62
CA THR A 146 -16.47 -9.49 3.75
C THR A 146 -16.02 -8.12 3.28
N VAL A 147 -16.49 -7.09 3.97
CA VAL A 147 -16.15 -5.70 3.70
C VAL A 147 -15.67 -5.00 4.97
N PRO A 148 -14.70 -4.09 4.88
CA PRO A 148 -14.33 -3.24 6.01
C PRO A 148 -15.52 -2.41 6.51
N VAL A 149 -15.58 -2.13 7.82
CA VAL A 149 -16.62 -1.26 8.40
C VAL A 149 -16.62 0.12 7.76
N ALA A 150 -15.47 0.60 7.28
CA ALA A 150 -15.37 1.88 6.57
C ALA A 150 -16.17 1.94 5.27
N GLU A 151 -16.31 0.82 4.56
CA GLU A 151 -17.09 0.70 3.32
C GLU A 151 -18.58 0.49 3.58
N SER A 152 -18.92 -0.07 4.74
CA SER A 152 -20.31 -0.32 5.17
C SER A 152 -20.50 0.13 6.62
N PRO A 153 -20.55 1.46 6.87
CA PRO A 153 -20.64 2.02 8.22
C PRO A 153 -21.89 1.56 8.97
N MET A 154 -21.70 1.26 10.26
CA MET A 154 -22.78 0.81 11.15
C MET A 154 -23.49 1.99 11.80
N LYS A 155 -24.80 2.07 11.59
CA LYS A 155 -25.65 3.08 12.21
C LYS A 155 -25.89 2.78 13.71
N PRO A 156 -26.32 3.77 14.50
CA PRO A 156 -26.78 3.54 15.86
C PRO A 156 -27.84 2.45 15.95
N GLY A 157 -27.67 1.52 16.88
CA GLY A 157 -28.58 0.39 17.13
C GLY A 157 -28.45 -0.77 16.13
N GLU A 158 -27.57 -0.67 15.12
CA GLU A 158 -27.43 -1.70 14.09
C GLU A 158 -26.61 -2.90 14.60
N THR A 159 -27.09 -4.11 14.28
CA THR A 159 -26.38 -5.36 14.50
C THR A 159 -26.03 -5.99 13.16
N ARG A 160 -24.77 -6.37 12.97
CA ARG A 160 -24.23 -6.99 11.75
C ARG A 160 -23.41 -8.22 12.09
N GLU A 161 -23.34 -9.14 11.14
CA GLU A 161 -22.43 -10.29 11.23
C GLU A 161 -21.04 -9.88 10.78
N PHE A 162 -20.03 -10.46 11.42
CA PHE A 162 -18.63 -10.25 11.05
C PHE A 162 -17.87 -11.57 10.92
N ARG A 163 -16.74 -11.54 10.23
CA ARG A 163 -15.77 -12.63 10.15
C ARG A 163 -14.36 -12.11 10.39
N LEU A 164 -13.64 -12.76 11.29
CA LEU A 164 -12.20 -12.62 11.44
C LEU A 164 -11.53 -13.80 10.74
N ILE A 165 -10.46 -13.53 10.00
CA ILE A 165 -9.68 -14.52 9.27
C ILE A 165 -8.32 -14.61 9.96
N LEU A 166 -8.00 -15.78 10.46
CA LEU A 166 -6.79 -16.07 11.22
C LEU A 166 -5.96 -17.06 10.40
N ASP A 167 -5.07 -16.53 9.55
CA ASP A 167 -4.33 -17.33 8.58
C ASP A 167 -3.32 -18.28 9.21
N GLN A 168 -2.79 -17.92 10.39
CA GLN A 168 -1.84 -18.74 11.13
C GLN A 168 -2.10 -18.56 12.62
N VAL A 169 -2.59 -19.61 13.25
CA VAL A 169 -2.69 -19.66 14.71
C VAL A 169 -1.50 -20.44 15.24
N THR A 170 -0.94 -19.98 16.35
CA THR A 170 0.22 -20.62 16.98
C THR A 170 -0.03 -22.13 17.24
N PRO A 171 0.96 -23.00 16.99
CA PRO A 171 0.83 -24.43 17.26
C PRO A 171 0.55 -24.77 18.73
N ASP A 172 0.89 -23.87 19.66
CA ASP A 172 0.70 -24.05 21.09
C ASP A 172 -0.73 -23.76 21.58
N TRP A 173 -1.62 -23.34 20.68
CA TRP A 173 -3.01 -23.04 21.01
C TRP A 173 -3.74 -24.31 21.49
N ASP A 174 -4.52 -24.15 22.56
CA ASP A 174 -5.26 -25.24 23.20
C ASP A 174 -6.56 -25.67 22.48
N GLY A 175 -6.88 -25.03 21.35
CA GLY A 175 -8.09 -25.28 20.56
C GLY A 175 -9.39 -24.69 21.14
N GLN A 176 -9.31 -23.98 22.28
CA GLN A 176 -10.45 -23.31 22.89
C GLN A 176 -10.80 -22.00 22.16
N TYR A 177 -12.03 -21.51 22.36
CA TYR A 177 -12.41 -20.21 21.81
C TYR A 177 -11.44 -19.09 22.27
N PRO A 178 -10.85 -18.33 21.36
CA PRO A 178 -9.99 -17.22 21.75
C PRO A 178 -10.79 -16.12 22.44
N GLN A 179 -10.13 -15.38 23.31
CA GLN A 179 -10.74 -14.19 23.90
C GLN A 179 -10.69 -13.05 22.89
N VAL A 180 -11.86 -12.53 22.50
CA VAL A 180 -11.97 -11.41 21.55
C VAL A 180 -12.48 -10.18 22.29
N THR A 181 -11.77 -9.08 22.15
CA THR A 181 -12.12 -7.78 22.74
C THR A 181 -12.03 -6.68 21.70
N VAL A 182 -12.88 -5.66 21.81
CA VAL A 182 -12.76 -4.45 21.00
C VAL A 182 -11.59 -3.64 21.54
N ASP A 183 -10.61 -3.34 20.68
CA ASP A 183 -9.39 -2.60 20.99
C ASP A 183 -9.48 -1.13 20.57
N GLY A 184 -10.32 -0.82 19.60
CA GLY A 184 -10.52 0.53 19.12
C GLY A 184 -11.74 0.67 18.22
N VAL A 185 -12.37 1.82 18.26
CA VAL A 185 -13.53 2.18 17.44
C VAL A 185 -13.31 3.54 16.83
N SER A 186 -13.66 3.67 15.57
CA SER A 186 -13.66 4.95 14.85
C SER A 186 -15.10 5.33 14.56
N THR A 187 -15.48 6.57 14.89
CA THR A 187 -16.85 7.09 14.73
C THR A 187 -16.87 8.35 13.88
N ARG A 188 -18.05 8.70 13.38
CA ARG A 188 -18.35 9.98 12.72
C ARG A 188 -19.74 10.47 13.07
#